data_c1755465ada28cee189697aa19a7ded7
#
_entry.id   c1755465ada28cee189697aa19a7ded7
#
_cell.length_a   1.000
_cell.length_b   1.000
_cell.length_c   1.000
_cell.angle_alpha   90.00
_cell.angle_beta   90.00
_cell.angle_gamma   90.00
#
_symmetry.space_group_name_H-M   'P 1'
#
loop_
_entity.id
_entity.type
_entity.pdbx_description
1 polymer ?
#
loop_
_entity_poly.entity_id
_entity_poly.type
_entity_poly.pdbx_seq_one_letter_code
_entity_poly.pdbx_strand_id
1 'polypeptide(L)'
;MDLVDVLLEVLERDASDLHLTVGSPPIIRVNGVLERLDYPRLSANDTRELIYSILSQDQRQRLENEWEIDFSYSVPGRARFRVNAYFQRNSLGAAFRLIPINIKKLEDLGLPQALHDLTRKPRGFCIITGPTGSGKSTTLAAMIDEINETREEHIMTIEDPIEFLHRHNKCMVNQREVGADTKSFNRALKSVLRQDPDIILVGEMRDTETMATALTAAETGHLVFATLHTQDAPQTIDRIIDVFPPHQQEQIRVCLLYTSPSPRD
;
A
#
# COMPACT_ATOMS: atom_id res chain seq x y z
N MET A 1 -24.75 -17.87 7.56
CA MET A 1 -24.27 -16.73 6.74
C MET A 1 -22.81 -16.95 6.46
N ASP A 2 -22.38 -16.89 5.21
CA ASP A 2 -20.98 -16.95 4.83
C ASP A 2 -20.41 -15.53 4.73
N LEU A 3 -19.22 -15.29 5.27
CA LEU A 3 -18.58 -13.99 5.20
C LEU A 3 -18.21 -13.61 3.75
N VAL A 4 -17.82 -14.60 2.93
CA VAL A 4 -17.46 -14.37 1.53
C VAL A 4 -18.66 -13.84 0.74
N ASP A 5 -19.87 -14.35 0.98
CA ASP A 5 -21.08 -13.84 0.34
C ASP A 5 -21.34 -12.38 0.69
N VAL A 6 -21.17 -12.02 1.97
CA VAL A 6 -21.31 -10.62 2.42
C VAL A 6 -20.24 -9.72 1.80
N LEU A 7 -18.99 -10.19 1.67
CA LEU A 7 -17.91 -9.43 1.03
C LEU A 7 -18.12 -9.26 -0.48
N LEU A 8 -18.76 -10.24 -1.14
CA LEU A 8 -19.13 -10.10 -2.55
C LEU A 8 -20.25 -9.06 -2.74
N GLU A 9 -21.21 -8.99 -1.82
CA GLU A 9 -22.26 -7.97 -1.85
C GLU A 9 -21.68 -6.54 -1.67
N VAL A 10 -20.59 -6.37 -0.90
CA VAL A 10 -19.83 -5.10 -0.83
C VAL A 10 -19.37 -4.66 -2.23
N LEU A 11 -18.87 -5.59 -3.05
CA LEU A 11 -18.42 -5.30 -4.41
C LEU A 11 -19.59 -4.97 -5.34
N GLU A 12 -20.67 -5.76 -5.28
CA GLU A 12 -21.84 -5.58 -6.14
C GLU A 12 -22.54 -4.24 -5.92
N ARG A 13 -22.47 -3.73 -4.67
CA ARG A 13 -23.06 -2.44 -4.31
C ARG A 13 -22.09 -1.26 -4.39
N ASP A 14 -20.88 -1.47 -4.90
CA ASP A 14 -19.81 -0.45 -4.96
C ASP A 14 -19.58 0.23 -3.59
N ALA A 15 -19.61 -0.58 -2.53
CA ALA A 15 -19.39 -0.10 -1.17
C ALA A 15 -17.91 -0.01 -0.83
N SER A 16 -17.53 0.98 -0.06
CA SER A 16 -16.14 1.20 0.36
C SER A 16 -15.75 0.38 1.60
N ASP A 17 -16.71 0.16 2.51
CA ASP A 17 -16.46 -0.51 3.79
C ASP A 17 -17.61 -1.45 4.17
N LEU A 18 -17.26 -2.52 4.93
CA LEU A 18 -18.20 -3.39 5.64
C LEU A 18 -17.89 -3.33 7.13
N HIS A 19 -18.95 -3.27 7.94
CA HIS A 19 -18.86 -3.32 9.40
C HIS A 19 -19.66 -4.50 9.93
N LEU A 20 -19.00 -5.33 10.75
CA LEU A 20 -19.62 -6.41 11.51
C LEU A 20 -19.63 -6.04 13.00
N THR A 21 -20.80 -5.98 13.60
CA THR A 21 -20.96 -5.67 15.03
C THR A 21 -22.16 -6.39 15.61
N VAL A 22 -22.08 -6.74 16.89
CA VAL A 22 -23.15 -7.42 17.61
C VAL A 22 -24.40 -6.55 17.72
N GLY A 23 -25.57 -7.17 17.55
CA GLY A 23 -26.88 -6.50 17.66
C GLY A 23 -27.36 -5.78 16.40
N SER A 24 -26.57 -5.80 15.33
CA SER A 24 -26.92 -5.25 14.02
C SER A 24 -26.74 -6.30 12.92
N PRO A 25 -27.49 -6.24 11.81
CA PRO A 25 -27.09 -6.91 10.60
C PRO A 25 -25.77 -6.33 10.10
N PRO A 26 -25.05 -6.98 9.16
CA PRO A 26 -23.91 -6.39 8.49
C PRO A 26 -24.27 -5.01 7.89
N ILE A 27 -23.37 -4.05 8.02
CA ILE A 27 -23.54 -2.68 7.54
C ILE A 27 -22.46 -2.37 6.54
N ILE A 28 -22.83 -1.85 5.39
CA ILE A 28 -21.89 -1.37 4.36
C ILE A 28 -21.89 0.14 4.27
N ARG A 29 -20.87 0.72 3.69
CA ARG A 29 -20.78 2.15 3.40
C ARG A 29 -20.80 2.37 1.89
N VAL A 30 -21.87 2.97 1.40
CA VAL A 30 -22.04 3.33 -0.02
C VAL A 30 -22.09 4.85 -0.13
N ASN A 31 -21.21 5.43 -0.94
CA ASN A 31 -21.12 6.89 -1.12
C ASN A 31 -21.07 7.69 0.20
N GLY A 32 -20.38 7.14 1.21
CA GLY A 32 -20.25 7.76 2.54
C GLY A 32 -21.40 7.48 3.50
N VAL A 33 -22.53 6.92 3.05
CA VAL A 33 -23.70 6.62 3.86
C VAL A 33 -23.68 5.16 4.32
N LEU A 34 -24.09 4.91 5.58
CA LEU A 34 -24.20 3.56 6.13
C LEU A 34 -25.56 2.93 5.79
N GLU A 35 -25.52 1.75 5.18
CA GLU A 35 -26.69 0.95 4.81
C GLU A 35 -26.65 -0.41 5.46
N ARG A 36 -27.80 -0.90 5.95
CA ARG A 36 -27.93 -2.25 6.49
C ARG A 36 -28.23 -3.23 5.38
N LEU A 37 -27.50 -4.35 5.37
CA LEU A 37 -27.79 -5.45 4.48
C LEU A 37 -29.00 -6.26 5.01
N ASP A 38 -29.67 -6.97 4.11
CA ASP A 38 -30.85 -7.79 4.45
C ASP A 38 -30.40 -9.16 5.02
N TYR A 39 -29.77 -9.11 6.17
CA TYR A 39 -29.34 -10.27 6.95
C TYR A 39 -29.91 -10.18 8.39
N PRO A 40 -29.96 -11.29 9.12
CA PRO A 40 -30.29 -11.28 10.54
C PRO A 40 -29.29 -10.44 11.36
N ARG A 41 -29.74 -9.93 12.50
CA ARG A 41 -28.85 -9.28 13.46
C ARG A 41 -27.85 -10.26 14.00
N LEU A 42 -26.57 -9.87 13.99
CA LEU A 42 -25.46 -10.69 14.45
C LEU A 42 -25.48 -10.83 15.97
N SER A 43 -25.39 -12.06 16.46
CA SER A 43 -25.09 -12.35 17.86
C SER A 43 -23.57 -12.29 18.10
N ALA A 44 -23.13 -12.36 19.36
CA ALA A 44 -21.71 -12.43 19.72
C ALA A 44 -21.03 -13.70 19.16
N ASN A 45 -21.79 -14.78 18.99
CA ASN A 45 -21.27 -16.00 18.39
C ASN A 45 -21.10 -15.85 16.88
N ASP A 46 -22.07 -15.23 16.21
CA ASP A 46 -22.00 -14.98 14.75
C ASP A 46 -20.81 -14.11 14.40
N THR A 47 -20.57 -13.01 15.09
CA THR A 47 -19.41 -12.15 14.83
C THR A 47 -18.10 -12.88 15.07
N ARG A 48 -18.02 -13.70 16.12
CA ARG A 48 -16.83 -14.51 16.41
C ARG A 48 -16.57 -15.54 15.31
N GLU A 49 -17.57 -16.29 14.91
CA GLU A 49 -17.43 -17.33 13.86
C GLU A 49 -17.02 -16.73 12.53
N LEU A 50 -17.68 -15.63 12.10
CA LEU A 50 -17.34 -14.93 10.86
C LEU A 50 -15.91 -14.40 10.86
N ILE A 51 -15.49 -13.71 11.92
CA ILE A 51 -14.15 -13.12 12.01
C ILE A 51 -13.10 -14.23 12.12
N TYR A 52 -13.34 -15.25 12.94
CA TYR A 52 -12.38 -16.36 13.11
C TYR A 52 -12.23 -17.21 11.84
N SER A 53 -13.24 -17.27 10.97
CA SER A 53 -13.18 -18.03 9.72
C SER A 53 -12.07 -17.54 8.77
N ILE A 54 -11.67 -16.27 8.87
CA ILE A 54 -10.67 -15.64 8.00
C ILE A 54 -9.32 -15.40 8.68
N LEU A 55 -9.19 -15.71 9.97
CA LEU A 55 -7.95 -15.55 10.72
C LEU A 55 -7.13 -16.84 10.73
N SER A 56 -5.81 -16.72 10.52
CA SER A 56 -4.88 -17.80 10.85
C SER A 56 -4.80 -18.03 12.35
N GLN A 57 -4.23 -19.15 12.76
CA GLN A 57 -4.07 -19.46 14.18
C GLN A 57 -3.24 -18.39 14.93
N ASP A 58 -2.14 -17.91 14.32
CA ASP A 58 -1.31 -16.86 14.88
C ASP A 58 -2.05 -15.55 15.00
N GLN A 59 -2.85 -15.18 13.99
CA GLN A 59 -3.67 -13.98 14.02
C GLN A 59 -4.75 -14.04 15.10
N ARG A 60 -5.39 -15.20 15.30
CA ARG A 60 -6.36 -15.39 16.39
C ARG A 60 -5.70 -15.19 17.76
N GLN A 61 -4.52 -15.78 17.95
CA GLN A 61 -3.79 -15.66 19.21
C GLN A 61 -3.35 -14.20 19.47
N ARG A 62 -2.94 -13.47 18.43
CA ARG A 62 -2.64 -12.04 18.55
C ARG A 62 -3.89 -11.23 18.91
N LEU A 63 -5.02 -11.46 18.24
CA LEU A 63 -6.28 -10.79 18.53
C LEU A 63 -6.73 -11.03 19.99
N GLU A 64 -6.58 -12.24 20.50
CA GLU A 64 -6.94 -12.57 21.89
C GLU A 64 -5.99 -11.91 22.93
N ASN A 65 -4.72 -11.69 22.56
CA ASN A 65 -3.74 -11.09 23.44
C ASN A 65 -3.74 -9.55 23.38
N GLU A 66 -3.87 -8.98 22.18
CA GLU A 66 -3.74 -7.55 21.91
C GLU A 66 -5.10 -6.83 21.85
N TRP A 67 -6.21 -7.58 21.76
CA TRP A 67 -7.61 -7.16 21.65
C TRP A 67 -7.99 -6.45 20.36
N GLU A 68 -7.05 -6.27 19.47
CA GLU A 68 -7.22 -5.75 18.13
C GLU A 68 -6.15 -6.28 17.18
N ILE A 69 -6.47 -6.37 15.90
CA ILE A 69 -5.51 -6.77 14.87
C ILE A 69 -5.85 -6.15 13.53
N ASP A 70 -4.85 -5.62 12.85
CA ASP A 70 -4.91 -5.23 11.44
C ASP A 70 -4.33 -6.35 10.57
N PHE A 71 -5.02 -6.68 9.49
CA PHE A 71 -4.55 -7.65 8.50
C PHE A 71 -5.26 -7.45 7.15
N SER A 72 -4.74 -8.09 6.12
CA SER A 72 -5.38 -8.12 4.81
C SER A 72 -6.07 -9.45 4.56
N TYR A 73 -7.26 -9.42 3.97
CA TYR A 73 -8.00 -10.59 3.54
C TYR A 73 -8.33 -10.51 2.05
N SER A 74 -8.05 -11.58 1.30
CA SER A 74 -8.33 -11.63 -0.14
C SER A 74 -9.44 -12.63 -0.45
N VAL A 75 -10.43 -12.19 -1.21
CA VAL A 75 -11.37 -13.09 -1.91
C VAL A 75 -10.73 -13.41 -3.27
N PRO A 76 -10.27 -14.65 -3.50
CA PRO A 76 -9.46 -14.98 -4.67
C PRO A 76 -10.08 -14.54 -5.99
N GLY A 77 -9.33 -13.79 -6.81
CA GLY A 77 -9.75 -13.31 -8.11
C GLY A 77 -10.84 -12.21 -8.11
N ARG A 78 -11.30 -11.78 -6.94
CA ARG A 78 -12.42 -10.84 -6.81
C ARG A 78 -12.05 -9.54 -6.11
N ALA A 79 -11.49 -9.62 -4.90
CA ALA A 79 -11.23 -8.44 -4.06
C ALA A 79 -10.15 -8.70 -3.00
N ARG A 80 -9.58 -7.62 -2.51
CA ARG A 80 -8.79 -7.59 -1.29
C ARG A 80 -9.35 -6.55 -0.33
N PHE A 81 -9.36 -6.89 0.96
CA PHE A 81 -9.83 -6.02 2.01
C PHE A 81 -8.74 -5.81 3.05
N ARG A 82 -8.58 -4.57 3.51
CA ARG A 82 -7.92 -4.28 4.77
C ARG A 82 -8.93 -4.48 5.88
N VAL A 83 -8.57 -5.27 6.87
CA VAL A 83 -9.45 -5.65 7.97
C VAL A 83 -8.84 -5.20 9.29
N ASN A 84 -9.63 -4.50 10.10
CA ASN A 84 -9.34 -4.31 11.51
C ASN A 84 -10.38 -5.08 12.31
N ALA A 85 -9.95 -6.09 13.06
CA ALA A 85 -10.79 -6.83 13.99
C ALA A 85 -10.45 -6.40 15.43
N TYR A 86 -11.46 -6.20 16.26
CA TYR A 86 -11.31 -5.64 17.60
C TYR A 86 -12.36 -6.15 18.58
N PHE A 87 -12.03 -6.09 19.86
CA PHE A 87 -13.00 -6.32 20.93
C PHE A 87 -13.74 -5.03 21.31
N GLN A 88 -15.06 -5.15 21.49
CA GLN A 88 -15.90 -4.12 22.07
C GLN A 88 -16.95 -4.76 22.99
N ARG A 89 -17.15 -4.27 24.21
CA ARG A 89 -18.15 -4.79 25.16
C ARG A 89 -18.13 -6.33 25.27
N ASN A 90 -16.94 -6.89 25.40
CA ASN A 90 -16.67 -8.33 25.46
C ASN A 90 -17.11 -9.14 24.22
N SER A 91 -17.29 -8.49 23.09
CA SER A 91 -17.67 -9.13 21.84
C SER A 91 -16.76 -8.66 20.70
N LEU A 92 -16.58 -9.50 19.68
CA LEU A 92 -15.81 -9.16 18.49
C LEU A 92 -16.61 -8.30 17.53
N GLY A 93 -15.94 -7.31 16.95
CA GLY A 93 -16.37 -6.56 15.80
C GLY A 93 -15.26 -6.51 14.76
N ALA A 94 -15.59 -6.16 13.52
CA ALA A 94 -14.61 -5.95 12.47
C ALA A 94 -15.08 -4.88 11.48
N ALA A 95 -14.09 -4.12 10.98
CA ALA A 95 -14.24 -3.20 9.86
C ALA A 95 -13.39 -3.70 8.70
N PHE A 96 -14.01 -3.83 7.53
CA PHE A 96 -13.37 -4.22 6.29
C PHE A 96 -13.39 -3.01 5.35
N ARG A 97 -12.24 -2.63 4.81
CA ARG A 97 -12.13 -1.62 3.78
C ARG A 97 -11.70 -2.26 2.47
N LEU A 98 -12.50 -2.05 1.44
CA LEU A 98 -12.19 -2.52 0.10
C LEU A 98 -10.93 -1.85 -0.42
N ILE A 99 -9.96 -2.65 -0.89
CA ILE A 99 -8.79 -2.17 -1.60
C ILE A 99 -9.14 -2.11 -3.09
N PRO A 100 -9.05 -0.93 -3.73
CA PRO A 100 -9.39 -0.77 -5.14
C PRO A 100 -8.52 -1.66 -6.04
N ILE A 101 -9.14 -2.31 -7.01
CA ILE A 101 -8.46 -3.05 -8.09
C ILE A 101 -8.37 -2.18 -9.35
N ASN A 102 -9.33 -1.26 -9.52
CA ASN A 102 -9.36 -0.38 -10.67
C ASN A 102 -8.44 0.83 -10.42
N ILE A 103 -7.32 0.84 -11.12
CA ILE A 103 -6.36 1.93 -11.10
C ILE A 103 -6.72 2.90 -12.23
N LYS A 104 -6.83 4.19 -11.90
CA LYS A 104 -7.04 5.24 -12.89
C LYS A 104 -5.77 5.43 -13.72
N LYS A 105 -5.92 5.68 -15.00
CA LYS A 105 -4.79 6.03 -15.86
C LYS A 105 -4.20 7.39 -15.48
N LEU A 106 -2.90 7.59 -15.72
CA LEU A 106 -2.26 8.89 -15.49
C LEU A 106 -2.96 10.04 -16.24
N GLU A 107 -3.41 9.78 -17.46
CA GLU A 107 -4.15 10.71 -18.31
C GLU A 107 -5.46 11.19 -17.66
N ASP A 108 -6.17 10.27 -16.99
CA ASP A 108 -7.46 10.55 -16.34
C ASP A 108 -7.31 11.34 -15.02
N LEU A 109 -6.10 11.39 -14.48
CA LEU A 109 -5.82 12.10 -13.23
C LEU A 109 -5.52 13.58 -13.45
N GLY A 110 -5.37 14.06 -14.70
CA GLY A 110 -5.04 15.43 -15.02
C GLY A 110 -3.67 15.88 -14.49
N LEU A 111 -2.73 14.96 -14.37
CA LEU A 111 -1.38 15.18 -13.84
C LEU A 111 -0.42 15.68 -14.93
N PRO A 112 0.70 16.37 -14.56
CA PRO A 112 1.67 16.84 -15.51
C PRO A 112 2.28 15.74 -16.37
N GLN A 113 2.56 16.05 -17.67
CA GLN A 113 3.21 15.15 -18.62
C GLN A 113 4.56 14.59 -18.12
N ALA A 114 5.25 15.34 -17.28
CA ALA A 114 6.53 14.93 -16.69
C ALA A 114 6.46 13.59 -15.95
N LEU A 115 5.28 13.17 -15.44
CA LEU A 115 5.13 11.87 -14.80
C LEU A 115 5.24 10.71 -15.80
N HIS A 116 4.74 10.87 -17.03
CA HIS A 116 4.94 9.91 -18.12
C HIS A 116 6.42 9.79 -18.50
N ASP A 117 7.18 10.90 -18.44
CA ASP A 117 8.61 10.85 -18.72
C ASP A 117 9.38 10.12 -17.62
N LEU A 118 8.94 10.25 -16.35
CA LEU A 118 9.51 9.52 -15.22
C LEU A 118 9.26 8.00 -15.31
N THR A 119 8.09 7.55 -15.80
CA THR A 119 7.79 6.10 -15.97
C THR A 119 8.67 5.45 -17.04
N ARG A 120 9.22 6.24 -17.98
CA ARG A 120 10.09 5.77 -19.07
C ARG A 120 11.58 5.74 -18.71
N LYS A 121 11.96 6.31 -17.56
CA LYS A 121 13.37 6.31 -17.15
C LYS A 121 13.84 4.89 -16.84
N PRO A 122 15.04 4.50 -17.27
CA PRO A 122 15.58 3.17 -17.00
C PRO A 122 15.99 3.01 -15.53
N ARG A 123 16.37 4.08 -14.87
CA ARG A 123 16.81 4.13 -13.47
C ARG A 123 16.65 5.52 -12.89
N GLY A 124 16.69 5.63 -11.59
CA GLY A 124 16.65 6.91 -10.88
C GLY A 124 15.84 6.82 -9.60
N PHE A 125 15.73 7.95 -8.91
CA PHE A 125 15.00 8.07 -7.66
C PHE A 125 13.88 9.09 -7.79
N CYS A 126 12.66 8.65 -7.72
CA CYS A 126 11.46 9.48 -7.81
C CYS A 126 10.71 9.47 -6.48
N ILE A 127 10.48 10.65 -5.90
CA ILE A 127 9.79 10.80 -4.63
C ILE A 127 8.51 11.59 -4.85
N ILE A 128 7.37 11.03 -4.41
CA ILE A 128 6.10 11.73 -4.38
C ILE A 128 5.80 12.15 -2.95
N THR A 129 5.58 13.45 -2.76
CA THR A 129 5.40 14.05 -1.44
C THR A 129 4.06 14.73 -1.30
N GLY A 130 3.62 14.92 -0.07
CA GLY A 130 2.39 15.60 0.26
C GLY A 130 1.71 15.04 1.52
N PRO A 131 0.71 15.72 2.07
CA PRO A 131 -0.05 15.26 3.23
C PRO A 131 -0.86 13.99 2.93
N THR A 132 -1.38 13.37 3.98
CA THR A 132 -2.31 12.25 3.82
C THR A 132 -3.55 12.69 3.03
N GLY A 133 -4.00 11.84 2.09
CA GLY A 133 -5.15 12.15 1.22
C GLY A 133 -4.83 13.07 0.04
N SER A 134 -3.58 13.47 -0.19
CA SER A 134 -3.20 14.33 -1.34
C SER A 134 -3.12 13.59 -2.68
N GLY A 135 -3.37 12.28 -2.73
CA GLY A 135 -3.33 11.50 -3.95
C GLY A 135 -2.00 10.81 -4.25
N LYS A 136 -1.03 10.79 -3.32
CA LYS A 136 0.29 10.15 -3.53
C LYS A 136 0.18 8.70 -4.02
N SER A 137 -0.55 7.87 -3.29
CA SER A 137 -0.72 6.44 -3.60
C SER A 137 -1.46 6.25 -4.92
N THR A 138 -2.47 7.08 -5.20
CA THR A 138 -3.21 7.04 -6.48
C THR A 138 -2.29 7.38 -7.65
N THR A 139 -1.44 8.40 -7.51
CA THR A 139 -0.46 8.80 -8.52
C THR A 139 0.57 7.71 -8.75
N LEU A 140 1.14 7.14 -7.67
CA LEU A 140 2.11 6.05 -7.76
C LEU A 140 1.48 4.80 -8.39
N ALA A 141 0.26 4.43 -8.01
CA ALA A 141 -0.43 3.30 -8.60
C ALA A 141 -0.62 3.49 -10.11
N ALA A 142 -1.02 4.69 -10.55
CA ALA A 142 -1.16 5.01 -11.97
C ALA A 142 0.19 4.97 -12.73
N MET A 143 1.28 5.42 -12.12
CA MET A 143 2.62 5.34 -12.70
C MET A 143 3.10 3.89 -12.83
N ILE A 144 2.90 3.08 -11.80
CA ILE A 144 3.23 1.64 -11.80
C ILE A 144 2.37 0.89 -12.85
N ASP A 145 1.10 1.24 -12.98
CA ASP A 145 0.21 0.65 -13.96
C ASP A 145 0.65 0.99 -15.41
N GLU A 146 1.05 2.24 -15.69
CA GLU A 146 1.60 2.64 -16.98
C GLU A 146 2.90 1.86 -17.31
N ILE A 147 3.80 1.71 -16.33
CA ILE A 147 5.01 0.90 -16.49
C ILE A 147 4.63 -0.55 -16.82
N ASN A 148 3.69 -1.12 -16.06
CA ASN A 148 3.22 -2.49 -16.23
C ASN A 148 2.54 -2.74 -17.59
N GLU A 149 1.97 -1.72 -18.20
CA GLU A 149 1.37 -1.80 -19.55
C GLU A 149 2.39 -1.61 -20.68
N THR A 150 3.47 -0.90 -20.43
CA THR A 150 4.38 -0.45 -21.50
C THR A 150 5.73 -1.15 -21.51
N ARG A 151 6.21 -1.68 -20.38
CA ARG A 151 7.55 -2.26 -20.20
C ARG A 151 7.48 -3.76 -19.88
N GLU A 152 8.54 -4.50 -20.18
CA GLU A 152 8.67 -5.94 -19.92
C GLU A 152 9.71 -6.15 -18.84
N GLU A 153 9.39 -5.81 -17.59
CA GLU A 153 10.32 -5.72 -16.46
C GLU A 153 9.71 -6.29 -15.18
N HIS A 154 10.55 -6.39 -14.14
CA HIS A 154 10.14 -6.86 -12.83
C HIS A 154 9.91 -5.69 -11.86
N ILE A 155 8.68 -5.52 -11.43
CA ILE A 155 8.26 -4.52 -10.44
C ILE A 155 8.13 -5.18 -9.07
N MET A 156 8.82 -4.63 -8.09
CA MET A 156 8.69 -5.03 -6.69
C MET A 156 8.14 -3.87 -5.86
N THR A 157 7.08 -4.12 -5.09
CA THR A 157 6.57 -3.12 -4.15
C THR A 157 6.72 -3.58 -2.71
N ILE A 158 6.94 -2.64 -1.81
CA ILE A 158 6.96 -2.82 -0.35
C ILE A 158 6.04 -1.76 0.23
N GLU A 159 4.95 -2.17 0.85
CA GLU A 159 3.85 -1.28 1.25
C GLU A 159 3.36 -1.58 2.67
N ASP A 160 2.72 -0.61 3.33
CA ASP A 160 2.18 -0.74 4.69
C ASP A 160 0.91 0.12 4.88
N PRO A 161 -0.26 -0.43 4.50
CA PRO A 161 -0.52 -1.66 3.73
C PRO A 161 -0.48 -1.44 2.21
N ILE A 162 -0.73 -2.49 1.42
CA ILE A 162 -0.99 -2.39 -0.02
C ILE A 162 -2.30 -1.61 -0.22
N GLU A 163 -2.23 -0.48 -0.97
CA GLU A 163 -3.39 0.38 -1.25
C GLU A 163 -4.05 0.11 -2.60
N PHE A 164 -3.32 -0.44 -3.57
CA PHE A 164 -3.83 -0.82 -4.89
C PHE A 164 -3.26 -2.17 -5.31
N LEU A 165 -4.08 -3.02 -5.91
CA LEU A 165 -3.61 -4.31 -6.43
C LEU A 165 -3.27 -4.20 -7.90
N HIS A 166 -2.03 -4.50 -8.24
CA HIS A 166 -1.55 -4.61 -9.60
C HIS A 166 -1.64 -6.07 -10.09
N ARG A 167 -2.11 -6.25 -11.32
CA ARG A 167 -2.05 -7.54 -12.01
C ARG A 167 -0.75 -7.63 -12.80
N HIS A 168 -0.26 -8.83 -13.04
CA HIS A 168 0.77 -9.02 -14.06
C HIS A 168 0.18 -8.66 -15.43
N ASN A 169 0.87 -7.81 -16.17
CA ASN A 169 0.53 -7.50 -17.56
C ASN A 169 1.80 -7.76 -18.41
N LYS A 170 2.48 -6.73 -18.91
CA LYS A 170 3.79 -6.92 -19.53
C LYS A 170 4.87 -7.13 -18.49
N CYS A 171 4.77 -6.42 -17.36
CA CYS A 171 5.67 -6.63 -16.23
C CYS A 171 5.24 -7.81 -15.35
N MET A 172 6.21 -8.41 -14.68
CA MET A 172 5.97 -9.21 -13.49
C MET A 172 5.88 -8.26 -12.29
N VAL A 173 4.76 -8.28 -11.56
CA VAL A 173 4.56 -7.41 -10.39
C VAL A 173 4.43 -8.25 -9.13
N ASN A 174 5.33 -8.04 -8.17
CA ASN A 174 5.30 -8.67 -6.86
C ASN A 174 5.13 -7.58 -5.79
N GLN A 175 4.02 -7.64 -5.06
CA GLN A 175 3.70 -6.70 -3.98
C GLN A 175 3.89 -7.39 -2.64
N ARG A 176 4.59 -6.73 -1.71
CA ARG A 176 4.88 -7.24 -0.38
C ARG A 176 4.37 -6.28 0.68
N GLU A 177 3.50 -6.76 1.55
CA GLU A 177 2.93 -5.99 2.65
C GLU A 177 3.72 -6.19 3.94
N VAL A 178 4.05 -5.10 4.61
CA VAL A 178 4.68 -5.14 5.94
C VAL A 178 3.68 -5.71 6.95
N GLY A 179 4.15 -6.62 7.79
CA GLY A 179 3.31 -7.34 8.77
C GLY A 179 2.69 -8.62 8.24
N ALA A 180 2.47 -8.75 6.92
CA ALA A 180 1.95 -9.97 6.28
C ALA A 180 3.05 -10.75 5.54
N ASP A 181 3.78 -10.10 4.63
CA ASP A 181 4.76 -10.73 3.74
C ASP A 181 6.20 -10.44 4.16
N THR A 182 6.40 -9.42 4.95
CA THR A 182 7.71 -9.01 5.48
C THR A 182 7.57 -8.37 6.85
N LYS A 183 8.65 -8.37 7.63
CA LYS A 183 8.65 -7.83 8.99
C LYS A 183 8.92 -6.31 9.07
N SER A 184 9.52 -5.72 8.05
CA SER A 184 9.80 -4.28 7.99
C SER A 184 10.19 -3.85 6.57
N PHE A 185 10.06 -2.55 6.26
CA PHE A 185 10.50 -1.95 5.01
C PHE A 185 11.97 -2.23 4.72
N ASN A 186 12.85 -1.94 5.66
CA ASN A 186 14.29 -2.13 5.49
C ASN A 186 14.67 -3.58 5.20
N ARG A 187 14.11 -4.54 5.97
CA ARG A 187 14.37 -5.97 5.73
C ARG A 187 13.89 -6.42 4.37
N ALA A 188 12.71 -5.97 3.95
CA ALA A 188 12.17 -6.26 2.63
C ALA A 188 13.06 -5.67 1.54
N LEU A 189 13.41 -4.39 1.62
CA LEU A 189 14.19 -3.69 0.61
C LEU A 189 15.59 -4.29 0.42
N LYS A 190 16.29 -4.63 1.51
CA LYS A 190 17.55 -5.39 1.44
C LYS A 190 17.41 -6.74 0.75
N SER A 191 16.26 -7.40 0.91
CA SER A 191 16.00 -8.68 0.26
C SER A 191 15.63 -8.51 -1.21
N VAL A 192 14.85 -7.49 -1.54
CA VAL A 192 14.39 -7.16 -2.89
C VAL A 192 15.55 -6.97 -3.85
N LEU A 193 16.65 -6.32 -3.44
CA LEU A 193 17.86 -6.16 -4.25
C LEU A 193 18.51 -7.47 -4.70
N ARG A 194 18.09 -8.62 -4.17
CA ARG A 194 18.55 -9.96 -4.59
C ARG A 194 17.47 -10.75 -5.31
N GLN A 195 16.37 -10.10 -5.69
CA GLN A 195 15.22 -10.71 -6.33
C GLN A 195 15.04 -10.25 -7.79
N ASP A 196 16.13 -9.73 -8.38
CA ASP A 196 16.19 -9.26 -9.77
C ASP A 196 15.10 -8.23 -10.12
N PRO A 197 14.93 -7.16 -9.34
CA PRO A 197 13.99 -6.10 -9.65
C PRO A 197 14.60 -5.11 -10.64
N ASP A 198 13.79 -4.57 -11.54
CA ASP A 198 14.13 -3.39 -12.36
C ASP A 198 13.54 -2.13 -11.71
N ILE A 199 12.32 -2.26 -11.18
CA ILE A 199 11.57 -1.17 -10.58
C ILE A 199 11.19 -1.53 -9.14
N ILE A 200 11.41 -0.60 -8.23
CA ILE A 200 11.11 -0.77 -6.80
C ILE A 200 10.19 0.35 -6.34
N LEU A 201 9.05 0.01 -5.75
CA LEU A 201 8.20 0.94 -5.03
C LEU A 201 8.37 0.74 -3.52
N VAL A 202 8.76 1.80 -2.82
CA VAL A 202 8.80 1.87 -1.36
C VAL A 202 7.64 2.76 -0.90
N GLY A 203 6.59 2.13 -0.36
CA GLY A 203 5.34 2.82 -0.02
C GLY A 203 5.55 4.06 0.85
N GLU A 204 6.44 3.96 1.86
CA GLU A 204 6.84 5.09 2.69
C GLU A 204 8.25 4.91 3.28
N MET A 205 9.03 5.99 3.26
CA MET A 205 10.35 6.03 3.90
C MET A 205 10.27 6.76 5.25
N ARG A 206 10.27 6.00 6.36
CA ARG A 206 10.15 6.55 7.72
C ARG A 206 11.48 6.61 8.47
N ASP A 207 12.45 5.80 8.11
CA ASP A 207 13.71 5.65 8.82
C ASP A 207 14.93 5.82 7.90
N THR A 208 16.07 6.18 8.51
CA THR A 208 17.35 6.42 7.83
C THR A 208 17.83 5.21 7.03
N GLU A 209 17.64 4.01 7.57
CA GLU A 209 18.16 2.79 6.96
C GLU A 209 17.38 2.42 5.69
N THR A 210 16.06 2.61 5.70
CA THR A 210 15.21 2.46 4.50
C THR A 210 15.59 3.49 3.44
N MET A 211 15.81 4.76 3.83
CA MET A 211 16.25 5.81 2.91
C MET A 211 17.61 5.50 2.28
N ALA A 212 18.60 5.10 3.08
CA ALA A 212 19.93 4.73 2.60
C ALA A 212 19.87 3.57 1.59
N THR A 213 19.07 2.55 1.89
CA THR A 213 18.93 1.38 1.01
C THR A 213 18.21 1.75 -0.29
N ALA A 214 17.19 2.61 -0.25
CA ALA A 214 16.47 3.10 -1.43
C ALA A 214 17.38 3.95 -2.35
N LEU A 215 18.19 4.84 -1.78
CA LEU A 215 19.19 5.62 -2.52
C LEU A 215 20.22 4.70 -3.17
N THR A 216 20.77 3.73 -2.43
CA THR A 216 21.71 2.75 -2.97
C THR A 216 21.10 1.95 -4.13
N ALA A 217 19.83 1.55 -4.03
CA ALA A 217 19.13 0.88 -5.11
C ALA A 217 19.08 1.75 -6.38
N ALA A 218 18.73 3.03 -6.25
CA ALA A 218 18.70 3.96 -7.37
C ALA A 218 20.08 4.17 -8.01
N GLU A 219 21.15 4.29 -7.20
CA GLU A 219 22.55 4.40 -7.68
C GLU A 219 23.00 3.14 -8.42
N THR A 220 22.57 1.97 -7.97
CA THR A 220 22.97 0.68 -8.54
C THR A 220 22.17 0.26 -9.77
N GLY A 221 21.32 1.16 -10.30
CA GLY A 221 20.71 0.97 -11.62
C GLY A 221 19.21 0.68 -11.62
N HIS A 222 18.53 0.73 -10.47
CA HIS A 222 17.09 0.49 -10.38
C HIS A 222 16.31 1.80 -10.51
N LEU A 223 15.07 1.73 -11.01
CA LEU A 223 14.12 2.81 -10.94
C LEU A 223 13.34 2.70 -9.61
N VAL A 224 13.56 3.65 -8.71
CA VAL A 224 12.99 3.62 -7.36
C VAL A 224 11.95 4.71 -7.20
N PHE A 225 10.74 4.32 -6.84
CA PHE A 225 9.65 5.22 -6.43
C PHE A 225 9.47 5.13 -4.91
N ALA A 226 9.25 6.28 -4.27
CA ALA A 226 9.03 6.32 -2.83
C ALA A 226 8.09 7.45 -2.44
N THR A 227 7.53 7.40 -1.20
CA THR A 227 6.77 8.53 -0.65
C THR A 227 7.42 9.10 0.60
N LEU A 228 7.18 10.39 0.80
CA LEU A 228 7.44 11.12 2.03
C LEU A 228 6.25 12.03 2.38
N HIS A 229 6.12 12.41 3.65
CA HIS A 229 5.06 13.29 4.15
C HIS A 229 5.53 14.76 4.29
N THR A 230 6.43 15.20 3.43
CA THR A 230 6.87 16.61 3.35
C THR A 230 5.91 17.41 2.47
N GLN A 231 5.88 18.74 2.65
CA GLN A 231 4.92 19.59 1.96
C GLN A 231 5.40 20.03 0.57
N ASP A 232 6.70 20.14 0.36
CA ASP A 232 7.30 20.60 -0.90
C ASP A 232 8.63 19.88 -1.20
N ALA A 233 9.14 20.09 -2.43
CA ALA A 233 10.35 19.44 -2.90
C ALA A 233 11.63 19.90 -2.16
N PRO A 234 11.84 21.20 -1.87
CA PRO A 234 13.00 21.63 -1.06
C PRO A 234 13.04 20.99 0.31
N GLN A 235 11.92 21.01 1.06
CA GLN A 235 11.84 20.38 2.37
C GLN A 235 12.08 18.86 2.29
N THR A 236 11.71 18.25 1.18
CA THR A 236 11.96 16.81 0.96
C THR A 236 13.44 16.51 0.88
N ILE A 237 14.19 17.31 0.11
CA ILE A 237 15.65 17.16 -0.04
C ILE A 237 16.33 17.38 1.31
N ASP A 238 16.00 18.46 2.00
CA ASP A 238 16.55 18.75 3.32
C ASP A 238 16.23 17.63 4.31
N ARG A 239 14.99 17.14 4.33
CA ARG A 239 14.57 16.04 5.19
C ARG A 239 15.37 14.77 4.95
N ILE A 240 15.63 14.42 3.68
CA ILE A 240 16.44 13.24 3.34
C ILE A 240 17.88 13.43 3.84
N ILE A 241 18.46 14.61 3.62
CA ILE A 241 19.84 14.90 4.03
C ILE A 241 19.96 14.88 5.57
N ASP A 242 19.03 15.55 6.27
CA ASP A 242 19.10 15.76 7.73
C ASP A 242 18.90 14.47 8.55
N VAL A 243 18.29 13.44 7.97
CA VAL A 243 18.14 12.13 8.62
C VAL A 243 19.49 11.41 8.77
N PHE A 244 20.49 11.76 7.94
CA PHE A 244 21.81 11.15 7.96
C PHE A 244 22.77 11.88 8.91
N PRO A 245 23.70 11.14 9.55
CA PRO A 245 24.77 11.75 10.34
C PRO A 245 25.58 12.75 9.50
N PRO A 246 26.14 13.84 10.10
CA PRO A 246 26.83 14.89 9.37
C PRO A 246 27.94 14.41 8.42
N HIS A 247 28.66 13.36 8.80
CA HIS A 247 29.75 12.80 7.97
C HIS A 247 29.27 12.04 6.72
N GLN A 248 27.97 11.73 6.60
CA GLN A 248 27.36 11.06 5.45
C GLN A 248 26.58 12.05 4.57
N GLN A 249 26.21 13.21 5.06
CA GLN A 249 25.34 14.16 4.35
C GLN A 249 25.90 14.64 3.02
N GLU A 250 27.22 14.83 2.92
CA GLU A 250 27.87 15.22 1.67
C GLU A 250 27.75 14.14 0.61
N GLN A 251 27.94 12.87 0.98
CA GLN A 251 27.74 11.73 0.08
C GLN A 251 26.27 11.65 -0.37
N ILE A 252 25.31 11.83 0.53
CA ILE A 252 23.89 11.80 0.20
C ILE A 252 23.51 12.92 -0.78
N ARG A 253 24.07 14.13 -0.64
CA ARG A 253 23.88 15.21 -1.62
C ARG A 253 24.39 14.82 -3.00
N VAL A 254 25.54 14.20 -3.08
CA VAL A 254 26.08 13.70 -4.34
C VAL A 254 25.18 12.63 -4.94
N CYS A 255 24.71 11.66 -4.14
CA CYS A 255 23.76 10.63 -4.59
C CYS A 255 22.51 11.26 -5.18
N LEU A 256 21.88 12.23 -4.49
CA LEU A 256 20.69 12.91 -4.96
C LEU A 256 20.92 13.68 -6.26
N LEU A 257 22.11 14.27 -6.48
CA LEU A 257 22.48 14.92 -7.73
C LEU A 257 22.56 13.93 -8.90
N TYR A 258 23.12 12.75 -8.70
CA TYR A 258 23.28 11.73 -9.75
C TYR A 258 21.97 11.00 -10.08
N THR A 259 21.06 10.90 -9.13
CA THR A 259 19.78 10.19 -9.30
C THR A 259 18.63 11.10 -9.70
N SER A 260 18.79 12.42 -9.58
CA SER A 260 17.80 13.41 -10.02
C SER A 260 18.10 13.86 -11.46
N PRO A 261 17.08 14.05 -12.32
CA PRO A 261 17.29 14.61 -13.64
C PRO A 261 17.87 16.02 -13.50
N SER A 262 18.98 16.27 -14.20
CA SER A 262 19.58 17.60 -14.26
C SER A 262 18.63 18.57 -14.97
N PRO A 263 18.48 19.82 -14.51
CA PRO A 263 17.74 20.85 -15.24
C PRO A 263 18.33 21.16 -16.63
N ARG A 264 19.45 20.57 -16.98
CA ARG A 264 20.15 20.76 -18.25
C ARG A 264 20.01 19.57 -19.22
N ASP A 265 19.36 18.50 -18.79
CA ASP A 265 19.03 17.32 -19.59
C ASP A 265 17.56 17.38 -19.99
#